data_acb36184af103c4c7530e98ce1197a24
#
_entry.id   acb36184af103c4c7530e98ce1197a24
#
_cell.length_a   1.000
_cell.length_b   1.000
_cell.length_c   1.000
_cell.angle_alpha   90.00
_cell.angle_beta   90.00
_cell.angle_gamma   90.00
#
_symmetry.space_group_name_H-M   'P 1'
#
loop_
_entity.id
_entity.type
_entity.pdbx_description
1 polymer ?
#
loop_
_entity_poly.entity_id
_entity_poly.type
_entity_poly.pdbx_seq_one_letter_code
_entity_poly.pdbx_strand_id
1 'polypeptide(L)'
;VDEFGRVLTTPGHYAFLRIAEGCDNWCAFCIIPKLRGKYRSRTMEHVLAEARQLADSGVKELIVIAQDITRYGMDWDGKPHLADLLEELCKLDFHWIRLHYLYPEWIDDRLIDVIAREDKILKYLDIPLQHCNDKILKKMNRRGDKKYLCALLDKLRERIPGLVLRTSIIAGLPGEGEEEFDELCDFLREQKLLRAGVFPYSPEEGTRAAKM
;
A
#
# COMPACT_ATOMS: atom_id res chain seq x y z
N VAL A 1 24.71 1.30 0.62
CA VAL A 1 24.57 0.49 1.82
C VAL A 1 24.52 -0.94 1.33
N ASP A 2 25.55 -1.73 1.69
CA ASP A 2 25.60 -3.16 1.38
C ASP A 2 24.41 -3.84 2.09
N GLU A 3 23.41 -4.22 1.31
CA GLU A 3 22.19 -4.86 1.80
C GLU A 3 22.34 -6.40 1.88
N PHE A 4 23.52 -6.91 1.53
CA PHE A 4 23.87 -8.32 1.62
C PHE A 4 24.35 -8.64 3.04
N GLY A 5 23.53 -9.34 3.80
CA GLY A 5 23.92 -9.79 5.15
C GLY A 5 23.00 -9.35 6.27
N ARG A 6 21.74 -8.98 5.96
CA ARG A 6 20.77 -8.73 7.03
C ARG A 6 20.46 -10.04 7.78
N VAL A 7 20.38 -9.93 9.09
CA VAL A 7 19.88 -11.01 9.93
C VAL A 7 18.35 -11.03 9.85
N LEU A 8 17.78 -12.18 9.47
CA LEU A 8 16.34 -12.37 9.51
C LEU A 8 15.89 -12.57 10.95
N THR A 9 15.03 -11.68 11.44
CA THR A 9 14.40 -11.78 12.77
C THR A 9 12.99 -12.33 12.71
N THR A 10 12.47 -12.58 11.52
CA THR A 10 11.19 -13.26 11.30
C THR A 10 11.36 -14.77 11.44
N PRO A 11 10.28 -15.52 11.75
CA PRO A 11 10.27 -16.97 11.57
C PRO A 11 10.68 -17.34 10.14
N GLY A 12 11.38 -18.47 9.97
CA GLY A 12 12.00 -18.84 8.69
C GLY A 12 11.06 -19.03 7.49
N HIS A 13 9.73 -19.11 7.72
CA HIS A 13 8.76 -19.33 6.66
C HIS A 13 8.31 -18.05 5.94
N TYR A 14 8.56 -16.84 6.48
CA TYR A 14 8.25 -15.59 5.79
C TYR A 14 9.34 -14.53 5.97
N ALA A 15 9.43 -13.60 5.02
CA ALA A 15 10.32 -12.46 5.11
C ALA A 15 9.70 -11.21 4.47
N PHE A 16 10.08 -10.04 5.00
CA PHE A 16 9.75 -8.77 4.37
C PHE A 16 10.79 -8.40 3.33
N LEU A 17 10.36 -7.99 2.15
CA LEU A 17 11.19 -7.44 1.10
C LEU A 17 10.88 -5.97 0.90
N ARG A 18 11.76 -5.10 1.37
CA ARG A 18 11.61 -3.65 1.18
C ARG A 18 12.10 -3.26 -0.22
N ILE A 19 11.19 -2.73 -1.04
CA ILE A 19 11.47 -2.37 -2.43
C ILE A 19 11.78 -0.89 -2.63
N ALA A 20 11.35 -0.03 -1.71
CA ALA A 20 11.58 1.42 -1.74
C ALA A 20 11.59 2.02 -0.34
N GLU A 21 12.04 3.27 -0.22
CA GLU A 21 12.02 4.04 1.01
C GLU A 21 11.65 5.50 0.74
N GLY A 22 11.08 6.18 1.76
CA GLY A 22 10.59 7.55 1.65
C GLY A 22 9.18 7.62 1.05
N CYS A 23 8.61 8.81 1.00
CA CYS A 23 7.26 9.01 0.47
C CYS A 23 7.05 10.46 0.03
N ASP A 24 6.46 10.65 -1.15
CA ASP A 24 6.13 11.96 -1.71
C ASP A 24 4.63 12.26 -1.72
N ASN A 25 3.80 11.46 -1.02
CA ASN A 25 2.35 11.66 -1.00
C ASN A 25 1.92 12.85 -0.12
N TRP A 26 2.75 13.24 0.85
CA TRP A 26 2.51 14.42 1.71
C TRP A 26 1.12 14.46 2.34
N CYS A 27 0.60 13.29 2.77
CA CYS A 27 -0.65 13.24 3.53
C CYS A 27 -0.57 14.17 4.73
N ALA A 28 -1.61 14.96 4.99
CA ALA A 28 -1.56 16.05 5.96
C ALA A 28 -1.27 15.59 7.40
N PHE A 29 -1.62 14.36 7.73
CA PHE A 29 -1.42 13.73 9.05
C PHE A 29 -0.09 12.97 9.19
N CYS A 30 0.72 12.87 8.12
CA CYS A 30 1.87 11.97 8.08
C CYS A 30 3.20 12.72 8.12
N ILE A 31 4.08 12.31 9.02
CA ILE A 31 5.42 12.87 9.19
C ILE A 31 6.49 12.17 8.33
N ILE A 32 6.17 11.04 7.73
CA ILE A 32 7.13 10.19 6.99
C ILE A 32 7.94 10.96 5.93
N PRO A 33 7.35 11.86 5.10
CA PRO A 33 8.14 12.61 4.12
C PRO A 33 9.29 13.41 4.74
N LYS A 34 9.13 13.89 5.97
CA LYS A 34 10.17 14.61 6.70
C LYS A 34 11.22 13.68 7.32
N LEU A 35 10.79 12.53 7.84
CA LEU A 35 11.68 11.58 8.51
C LEU A 35 12.47 10.70 7.53
N ARG A 36 11.82 10.23 6.46
CA ARG A 36 12.40 9.30 5.47
C ARG A 36 12.84 9.96 4.17
N GLY A 37 12.44 11.23 3.96
CA GLY A 37 12.75 12.00 2.76
C GLY A 37 11.94 11.57 1.53
N LYS A 38 12.43 11.98 0.35
CA LYS A 38 11.81 11.68 -0.93
C LYS A 38 11.75 10.18 -1.20
N TYR A 39 10.76 9.79 -1.98
CA TYR A 39 10.62 8.41 -2.45
C TYR A 39 11.84 7.97 -3.26
N ARG A 40 12.38 6.82 -2.95
CA ARG A 40 13.54 6.22 -3.62
C ARG A 40 13.31 4.72 -3.78
N SER A 41 13.19 4.27 -5.01
CA SER A 41 13.13 2.85 -5.34
C SER A 41 14.52 2.21 -5.27
N ARG A 42 14.58 0.99 -4.77
CA ARG A 42 15.74 0.14 -4.99
C ARG A 42 15.73 -0.35 -6.43
N THR A 43 16.90 -0.51 -7.04
CA THR A 43 16.98 -1.06 -8.41
C THR A 43 16.36 -2.46 -8.46
N MET A 44 15.75 -2.80 -9.58
CA MET A 44 15.11 -4.11 -9.76
C MET A 44 16.13 -5.25 -9.56
N GLU A 45 17.35 -5.05 -10.05
CA GLU A 45 18.46 -6.02 -9.87
C GLU A 45 18.73 -6.31 -8.39
N HIS A 46 18.87 -5.28 -7.55
CA HIS A 46 19.13 -5.45 -6.12
C HIS A 46 17.95 -6.10 -5.39
N VAL A 47 16.71 -5.73 -5.73
CA VAL A 47 15.52 -6.32 -5.14
C VAL A 47 15.43 -7.81 -5.49
N LEU A 48 15.66 -8.16 -6.75
CA LEU A 48 15.62 -9.55 -7.21
C LEU A 48 16.79 -10.39 -6.66
N ALA A 49 17.97 -9.80 -6.49
CA ALA A 49 19.09 -10.50 -5.87
C ALA A 49 18.79 -10.89 -4.42
N GLU A 50 18.24 -9.98 -3.63
CA GLU A 50 17.79 -10.28 -2.26
C GLU A 50 16.65 -11.29 -2.24
N ALA A 51 15.67 -11.16 -3.13
CA ALA A 51 14.55 -12.10 -3.22
C ALA A 51 15.03 -13.52 -3.54
N ARG A 52 16.01 -13.70 -4.44
CA ARG A 52 16.62 -15.02 -4.72
C ARG A 52 17.27 -15.62 -3.47
N GLN A 53 18.05 -14.84 -2.73
CA GLN A 53 18.67 -15.32 -1.48
C GLN A 53 17.62 -15.76 -0.46
N LEU A 54 16.49 -15.02 -0.34
CA LEU A 54 15.39 -15.39 0.54
C LEU A 54 14.72 -16.71 0.09
N ALA A 55 14.48 -16.87 -1.21
CA ALA A 55 13.92 -18.11 -1.77
C ALA A 55 14.87 -19.29 -1.53
N ASP A 56 16.16 -19.14 -1.81
CA ASP A 56 17.20 -20.16 -1.61
C ASP A 56 17.35 -20.55 -0.13
N SER A 57 17.09 -19.62 0.79
CA SER A 57 17.07 -19.89 2.24
C SER A 57 15.82 -20.62 2.73
N GLY A 58 14.85 -20.88 1.85
CA GLY A 58 13.65 -21.64 2.15
C GLY A 58 12.45 -20.80 2.62
N VAL A 59 12.50 -19.47 2.52
CA VAL A 59 11.36 -18.59 2.79
C VAL A 59 10.20 -18.94 1.86
N LYS A 60 9.00 -19.13 2.41
CA LYS A 60 7.81 -19.52 1.64
C LYS A 60 6.87 -18.37 1.33
N GLU A 61 6.75 -17.39 2.22
CA GLU A 61 5.94 -16.18 1.99
C GLU A 61 6.84 -14.94 1.91
N LEU A 62 6.79 -14.25 0.78
CA LEU A 62 7.47 -12.98 0.57
C LEU A 62 6.48 -11.84 0.78
N ILE A 63 6.77 -10.93 1.72
CA ILE A 63 5.94 -9.76 2.00
C ILE A 63 6.61 -8.53 1.41
N VAL A 64 6.07 -8.02 0.31
CA VAL A 64 6.58 -6.83 -0.39
C VAL A 64 6.11 -5.57 0.33
N ILE A 65 7.04 -4.72 0.75
CA ILE A 65 6.77 -3.52 1.53
C ILE A 65 7.52 -2.28 1.02
N ALA A 66 6.89 -1.13 1.20
CA ALA A 66 7.44 0.22 1.20
C ALA A 66 6.46 1.14 1.96
N GLN A 67 6.70 2.44 2.01
CA GLN A 67 5.67 3.40 2.44
C GLN A 67 4.51 3.48 1.44
N ASP A 68 4.80 3.20 0.18
CA ASP A 68 3.85 3.09 -0.93
C ASP A 68 4.49 2.21 -2.00
N ILE A 69 4.05 0.95 -2.14
CA ILE A 69 4.64 0.05 -3.13
C ILE A 69 4.20 0.36 -4.56
N THR A 70 3.04 1.01 -4.73
CA THR A 70 2.47 1.27 -6.06
C THR A 70 3.30 2.25 -6.89
N ARG A 71 4.15 3.05 -6.23
CA ARG A 71 5.04 4.00 -6.89
C ARG A 71 6.42 3.44 -7.25
N TYR A 72 6.63 2.14 -7.03
CA TYR A 72 7.94 1.52 -7.33
C TYR A 72 8.39 1.80 -8.77
N GLY A 73 9.59 2.32 -8.90
CA GLY A 73 10.22 2.69 -10.18
C GLY A 73 9.83 4.06 -10.74
N MET A 74 8.81 4.75 -10.20
CA MET A 74 8.40 6.06 -10.72
C MET A 74 9.47 7.14 -10.63
N ASP A 75 10.41 7.00 -9.72
CA ASP A 75 11.55 7.90 -9.55
C ASP A 75 12.66 7.69 -10.61
N TRP A 76 12.56 6.65 -11.46
CA TRP A 76 13.49 6.40 -12.55
C TRP A 76 13.10 7.13 -13.85
N ASP A 77 11.85 6.92 -14.29
CA ASP A 77 11.35 7.38 -15.59
C ASP A 77 9.93 7.94 -15.56
N GLY A 78 9.35 8.09 -14.35
CA GLY A 78 8.00 8.59 -14.15
C GLY A 78 6.89 7.55 -14.34
N LYS A 79 7.22 6.27 -14.51
CA LYS A 79 6.25 5.17 -14.70
C LYS A 79 6.30 4.18 -13.54
N PRO A 80 5.16 3.58 -13.14
CA PRO A 80 5.16 2.52 -12.14
C PRO A 80 5.71 1.22 -12.73
N HIS A 81 6.66 0.58 -12.02
CA HIS A 81 7.28 -0.69 -12.39
C HIS A 81 6.95 -1.83 -11.41
N LEU A 82 5.97 -1.64 -10.53
CA LEU A 82 5.58 -2.69 -9.57
C LEU A 82 5.11 -3.96 -10.29
N ALA A 83 4.31 -3.83 -11.33
CA ALA A 83 3.82 -4.98 -12.10
C ALA A 83 4.98 -5.80 -12.70
N ASP A 84 6.00 -5.13 -13.28
CA ASP A 84 7.19 -5.78 -13.83
C ASP A 84 7.96 -6.53 -12.73
N LEU A 85 8.14 -5.90 -11.57
CA LEU A 85 8.81 -6.53 -10.43
C LEU A 85 8.05 -7.77 -9.95
N LEU A 86 6.72 -7.70 -9.85
CA LEU A 86 5.91 -8.83 -9.39
C LEU A 86 5.98 -10.01 -10.34
N GLU A 87 5.96 -9.78 -11.66
CA GLU A 87 6.15 -10.84 -12.65
C GLU A 87 7.50 -11.55 -12.47
N GLU A 88 8.59 -10.82 -12.19
CA GLU A 88 9.90 -11.41 -11.92
C GLU A 88 9.95 -12.16 -10.58
N LEU A 89 9.32 -11.61 -9.53
CA LEU A 89 9.25 -12.27 -8.22
C LEU A 89 8.46 -13.58 -8.28
N CYS A 90 7.42 -13.65 -9.11
CA CYS A 90 6.60 -14.86 -9.30
C CYS A 90 7.39 -16.03 -9.93
N LYS A 91 8.52 -15.77 -10.60
CA LYS A 91 9.40 -16.81 -11.15
C LYS A 91 10.25 -17.50 -10.08
N LEU A 92 10.40 -16.91 -8.90
CA LEU A 92 11.19 -17.43 -7.79
C LEU A 92 10.40 -18.47 -6.98
N ASP A 93 11.11 -19.30 -6.17
CA ASP A 93 10.50 -20.39 -5.37
C ASP A 93 9.84 -19.88 -4.08
N PHE A 94 8.88 -18.93 -4.23
CA PHE A 94 7.96 -18.59 -3.16
C PHE A 94 6.64 -19.31 -3.35
N HIS A 95 5.99 -19.65 -2.21
CA HIS A 95 4.63 -20.17 -2.23
C HIS A 95 3.63 -19.03 -2.30
N TRP A 96 3.86 -17.93 -1.57
CA TRP A 96 3.01 -16.75 -1.53
C TRP A 96 3.82 -15.46 -1.63
N ILE A 97 3.24 -14.47 -2.33
CA ILE A 97 3.70 -13.09 -2.38
C ILE A 97 2.57 -12.20 -1.87
N ARG A 98 2.82 -11.49 -0.77
CA ARG A 98 1.86 -10.58 -0.16
C ARG A 98 2.25 -9.13 -0.43
N LEU A 99 1.24 -8.29 -0.72
CA LEU A 99 1.42 -6.88 -1.02
C LEU A 99 0.87 -6.03 0.12
N HIS A 100 1.66 -5.09 0.63
CA HIS A 100 1.25 -4.16 1.66
C HIS A 100 1.44 -2.70 1.23
N TYR A 101 0.51 -1.83 1.66
CA TYR A 101 0.58 -0.37 1.46
C TYR A 101 0.47 0.05 0.00
N LEU A 102 -0.66 -0.32 -0.64
CA LEU A 102 -1.01 0.13 -1.97
C LEU A 102 -1.77 1.46 -1.90
N TYR A 103 -1.25 2.47 -2.58
CA TYR A 103 -1.94 3.76 -2.65
C TYR A 103 -2.97 3.75 -3.80
N PRO A 104 -4.26 4.10 -3.55
CA PRO A 104 -5.35 3.89 -4.50
C PRO A 104 -5.09 4.44 -5.91
N GLU A 105 -4.49 5.62 -6.01
CA GLU A 105 -4.33 6.35 -7.27
C GLU A 105 -3.36 5.73 -8.26
N TRP A 106 -2.47 4.87 -7.79
CA TRP A 106 -1.44 4.25 -8.61
C TRP A 106 -1.73 2.77 -8.90
N ILE A 107 -2.93 2.30 -8.56
CA ILE A 107 -3.39 0.95 -8.92
C ILE A 107 -3.96 1.02 -10.33
N ASP A 108 -3.14 0.71 -11.31
CA ASP A 108 -3.50 0.71 -12.71
C ASP A 108 -4.00 -0.66 -13.21
N ASP A 109 -4.49 -0.70 -14.46
CA ASP A 109 -5.02 -1.91 -15.06
C ASP A 109 -3.98 -3.02 -15.18
N ARG A 110 -2.73 -2.66 -15.48
CA ARG A 110 -1.64 -3.63 -15.61
C ARG A 110 -1.34 -4.31 -14.27
N LEU A 111 -1.27 -3.53 -13.19
CA LEU A 111 -1.07 -4.09 -11.85
C LEU A 111 -2.22 -5.02 -11.44
N ILE A 112 -3.47 -4.63 -11.74
CA ILE A 112 -4.64 -5.45 -11.48
C ILE A 112 -4.56 -6.77 -12.23
N ASP A 113 -4.18 -6.75 -13.53
CA ASP A 113 -4.05 -7.94 -14.35
C ASP A 113 -2.99 -8.91 -13.82
N VAL A 114 -1.83 -8.38 -13.41
CA VAL A 114 -0.77 -9.20 -12.83
C VAL A 114 -1.24 -9.84 -11.52
N ILE A 115 -1.86 -9.06 -10.63
CA ILE A 115 -2.39 -9.60 -9.36
C ILE A 115 -3.47 -10.66 -9.63
N ALA A 116 -4.34 -10.45 -10.60
CA ALA A 116 -5.41 -11.41 -10.92
C ALA A 116 -4.85 -12.72 -11.50
N ARG A 117 -3.86 -12.63 -12.40
CA ARG A 117 -3.32 -13.75 -13.16
C ARG A 117 -2.35 -14.63 -12.36
N GLU A 118 -1.51 -14.01 -11.54
CA GLU A 118 -0.43 -14.72 -10.85
C GLU A 118 -0.94 -15.42 -9.58
N ASP A 119 -0.95 -16.74 -9.56
CA ASP A 119 -1.45 -17.55 -8.44
C ASP A 119 -0.65 -17.37 -7.14
N LYS A 120 0.64 -17.06 -7.26
CA LYS A 120 1.51 -16.82 -6.09
C LYS A 120 1.17 -15.52 -5.38
N ILE A 121 0.57 -14.53 -6.08
CA ILE A 121 0.17 -13.27 -5.46
C ILE A 121 -1.14 -13.48 -4.71
N LEU A 122 -1.10 -13.26 -3.40
CA LEU A 122 -2.29 -13.37 -2.56
C LEU A 122 -3.36 -12.37 -3.00
N LYS A 123 -4.58 -12.86 -3.14
CA LYS A 123 -5.74 -12.01 -3.43
C LYS A 123 -6.18 -11.26 -2.17
N TYR A 124 -5.22 -10.59 -1.56
CA TYR A 124 -5.35 -9.79 -0.35
C TYR A 124 -4.61 -8.47 -0.56
N LEU A 125 -5.32 -7.36 -0.60
CA LEU A 125 -4.75 -6.03 -0.83
C LEU A 125 -4.98 -5.13 0.38
N ASP A 126 -3.90 -4.53 0.87
CA ASP A 126 -3.91 -3.53 1.94
C ASP A 126 -3.88 -2.13 1.32
N ILE A 127 -5.05 -1.51 1.24
CA ILE A 127 -5.28 -0.20 0.61
C ILE A 127 -5.75 0.78 1.68
N PRO A 128 -4.85 1.58 2.29
CA PRO A 128 -5.23 2.53 3.33
C PRO A 128 -5.99 3.73 2.72
N LEU A 129 -7.32 3.66 2.76
CA LEU A 129 -8.20 4.71 2.22
C LEU A 129 -8.19 5.97 3.10
N GLN A 130 -8.06 5.80 4.41
CA GLN A 130 -8.04 6.80 5.46
C GLN A 130 -9.40 7.45 5.74
N HIS A 131 -10.19 7.81 4.74
CA HIS A 131 -11.54 8.32 4.80
C HIS A 131 -12.26 8.14 3.46
N CYS A 132 -13.56 8.46 3.36
CA CYS A 132 -14.31 8.46 2.11
C CYS A 132 -14.91 9.82 1.75
N ASN A 133 -15.16 10.69 2.75
CA ASN A 133 -15.78 11.99 2.50
C ASN A 133 -14.80 12.93 1.77
N ASP A 134 -15.28 13.56 0.70
CA ASP A 134 -14.45 14.40 -0.20
C ASP A 134 -13.79 15.58 0.50
N LYS A 135 -14.51 16.23 1.43
CA LYS A 135 -13.99 17.36 2.22
C LYS A 135 -12.84 16.91 3.12
N ILE A 136 -12.99 15.74 3.76
CA ILE A 136 -11.96 15.19 4.65
C ILE A 136 -10.77 14.68 3.86
N LEU A 137 -10.98 13.95 2.76
CA LEU A 137 -9.91 13.51 1.85
C LEU A 137 -9.07 14.70 1.37
N LYS A 138 -9.71 15.80 0.98
CA LYS A 138 -9.02 17.04 0.59
C LYS A 138 -8.19 17.62 1.73
N LYS A 139 -8.73 17.66 2.95
CA LYS A 139 -7.98 18.09 4.15
C LYS A 139 -6.80 17.18 4.45
N MET A 140 -6.96 15.87 4.27
CA MET A 140 -5.89 14.87 4.41
C MET A 140 -4.82 14.95 3.32
N ASN A 141 -5.00 15.81 2.30
CA ASN A 141 -4.18 15.82 1.09
C ASN A 141 -4.17 14.46 0.37
N ARG A 142 -5.31 13.77 0.41
CA ARG A 142 -5.54 12.55 -0.37
C ARG A 142 -6.14 12.95 -1.71
N ARG A 143 -5.70 12.27 -2.77
CA ARG A 143 -6.24 12.47 -4.11
C ARG A 143 -7.44 11.55 -4.30
N GLY A 144 -8.27 11.88 -5.30
CA GLY A 144 -9.52 11.19 -5.54
C GLY A 144 -10.64 11.67 -4.61
N ASP A 145 -11.82 11.15 -4.86
CA ASP A 145 -13.06 11.41 -4.15
C ASP A 145 -13.77 10.08 -3.82
N LYS A 146 -14.89 10.13 -3.12
CA LYS A 146 -15.70 8.94 -2.78
C LYS A 146 -16.07 8.14 -4.02
N LYS A 147 -16.49 8.82 -5.09
CA LYS A 147 -16.88 8.17 -6.35
C LYS A 147 -15.73 7.38 -6.95
N TYR A 148 -14.53 7.97 -6.99
CA TYR A 148 -13.33 7.29 -7.46
C TYR A 148 -13.00 6.06 -6.60
N LEU A 149 -13.07 6.19 -5.27
CA LEU A 149 -12.78 5.09 -4.37
C LEU A 149 -13.77 3.93 -4.55
N CYS A 150 -15.07 4.22 -4.64
CA CYS A 150 -16.07 3.19 -4.92
C CYS A 150 -15.78 2.47 -6.24
N ALA A 151 -15.56 3.24 -7.31
CA ALA A 151 -15.28 2.68 -8.64
C ALA A 151 -14.02 1.80 -8.66
N LEU A 152 -12.97 2.21 -7.94
CA LEU A 152 -11.75 1.40 -7.80
C LEU A 152 -12.02 0.10 -7.05
N LEU A 153 -12.73 0.15 -5.91
CA LEU A 153 -13.03 -1.04 -5.11
C LEU A 153 -13.89 -2.04 -5.89
N ASP A 154 -14.88 -1.54 -6.63
CA ASP A 154 -15.75 -2.37 -7.48
C ASP A 154 -14.94 -3.02 -8.61
N LYS A 155 -14.11 -2.25 -9.30
CA LYS A 155 -13.20 -2.75 -10.35
C LYS A 155 -12.25 -3.84 -9.83
N LEU A 156 -11.68 -3.63 -8.65
CA LEU A 156 -10.79 -4.62 -8.03
C LEU A 156 -11.51 -5.93 -7.73
N ARG A 157 -12.76 -5.86 -7.20
CA ARG A 157 -13.57 -7.06 -6.92
C ARG A 157 -13.99 -7.79 -8.18
N GLU A 158 -14.36 -7.05 -9.23
CA GLU A 158 -14.75 -7.61 -10.52
C GLU A 158 -13.59 -8.36 -11.18
N ARG A 159 -12.39 -7.78 -11.14
CA ARG A 159 -11.24 -8.30 -11.89
C ARG A 159 -10.38 -9.29 -11.10
N ILE A 160 -10.47 -9.31 -9.77
CA ILE A 160 -9.68 -10.21 -8.91
C ILE A 160 -10.63 -11.12 -8.12
N PRO A 161 -10.96 -12.31 -8.62
CA PRO A 161 -11.83 -13.24 -7.92
C PRO A 161 -11.28 -13.63 -6.54
N GLY A 162 -12.16 -13.64 -5.53
CA GLY A 162 -11.79 -13.99 -4.16
C GLY A 162 -11.00 -12.91 -3.40
N LEU A 163 -10.95 -11.68 -3.92
CA LEU A 163 -10.22 -10.57 -3.31
C LEU A 163 -10.71 -10.26 -1.90
N VAL A 164 -9.76 -10.20 -0.97
CA VAL A 164 -9.93 -9.65 0.38
C VAL A 164 -9.29 -8.27 0.44
N LEU A 165 -10.10 -7.27 0.74
CA LEU A 165 -9.64 -5.89 0.92
C LEU A 165 -9.45 -5.58 2.41
N ARG A 166 -8.28 -5.07 2.74
CA ARG A 166 -7.98 -4.45 4.03
C ARG A 166 -7.82 -2.96 3.84
N THR A 167 -8.29 -2.18 4.80
CA THR A 167 -8.09 -0.73 4.82
C THR A 167 -7.70 -0.24 6.20
N SER A 168 -7.13 0.95 6.24
CA SER A 168 -6.93 1.75 7.45
C SER A 168 -7.72 3.04 7.32
N ILE A 169 -8.38 3.43 8.40
CA ILE A 169 -9.24 4.62 8.51
C ILE A 169 -8.74 5.48 9.67
N ILE A 170 -8.78 6.79 9.50
CA ILE A 170 -8.55 7.76 10.55
C ILE A 170 -9.87 8.48 10.81
N ALA A 171 -10.39 8.39 12.04
CA ALA A 171 -11.59 9.09 12.48
C ALA A 171 -11.23 10.25 13.42
N GLY A 172 -11.97 11.36 13.35
CA GLY A 172 -11.78 12.54 14.20
C GLY A 172 -10.69 13.51 13.70
N LEU A 173 -10.40 13.51 12.39
CA LEU A 173 -9.51 14.54 11.83
C LEU A 173 -10.13 15.94 12.04
N PRO A 174 -9.35 17.00 12.34
CA PRO A 174 -9.89 18.35 12.48
C PRO A 174 -10.78 18.76 11.30
N GLY A 175 -12.06 19.04 11.62
CA GLY A 175 -13.12 19.38 10.65
C GLY A 175 -13.94 18.21 10.14
N GLU A 176 -13.76 17.02 10.67
CA GLU A 176 -14.72 15.92 10.61
C GLU A 176 -15.79 16.17 11.68
N GLY A 177 -17.04 16.22 11.29
CA GLY A 177 -18.22 16.29 12.16
C GLY A 177 -19.00 14.98 12.10
N GLU A 178 -20.17 14.96 12.74
CA GLU A 178 -21.04 13.79 12.77
C GLU A 178 -21.48 13.36 11.36
N GLU A 179 -21.80 14.31 10.49
CA GLU A 179 -22.24 14.02 9.12
C GLU A 179 -21.15 13.28 8.31
N GLU A 180 -19.90 13.75 8.37
CA GLU A 180 -18.78 13.11 7.67
C GLU A 180 -18.44 11.75 8.28
N PHE A 181 -18.60 11.60 9.59
CA PHE A 181 -18.39 10.32 10.27
C PHE A 181 -19.50 9.31 9.94
N ASP A 182 -20.77 9.73 9.92
CA ASP A 182 -21.89 8.87 9.51
C ASP A 182 -21.73 8.41 8.06
N GLU A 183 -21.32 9.32 7.15
CA GLU A 183 -21.01 8.97 5.77
C GLU A 183 -19.90 7.92 5.68
N LEU A 184 -18.86 8.03 6.51
CA LEU A 184 -17.78 7.05 6.59
C LEU A 184 -18.30 5.68 7.05
N CYS A 185 -19.16 5.67 8.06
CA CYS A 185 -19.78 4.44 8.57
C CYS A 185 -20.61 3.75 7.49
N ASP A 186 -21.41 4.53 6.75
CA ASP A 186 -22.24 4.00 5.66
C ASP A 186 -21.39 3.48 4.51
N PHE A 187 -20.34 4.22 4.12
CA PHE A 187 -19.38 3.76 3.12
C PHE A 187 -18.74 2.42 3.50
N LEU A 188 -18.31 2.24 4.74
CA LEU A 188 -17.72 0.98 5.20
C LEU A 188 -18.72 -0.19 5.14
N ARG A 189 -19.99 0.05 5.47
CA ARG A 189 -21.08 -0.94 5.37
C ARG A 189 -21.39 -1.30 3.92
N GLU A 190 -21.57 -0.30 3.06
CA GLU A 190 -21.84 -0.46 1.62
C GLU A 190 -20.71 -1.18 0.91
N GLN A 191 -19.48 -0.77 1.17
CA GLN A 191 -18.30 -1.34 0.57
C GLN A 191 -17.90 -2.70 1.18
N LYS A 192 -18.58 -3.19 2.21
CA LYS A 192 -18.36 -4.52 2.83
C LYS A 192 -16.88 -4.82 3.05
N LEU A 193 -16.14 -3.84 3.59
CA LEU A 193 -14.74 -3.99 3.89
C LEU A 193 -14.56 -4.92 5.09
N LEU A 194 -14.17 -6.16 4.83
CA LEU A 194 -14.08 -7.22 5.85
C LEU A 194 -12.97 -6.98 6.87
N ARG A 195 -11.96 -6.20 6.51
CA ARG A 195 -10.81 -5.90 7.37
C ARG A 195 -10.54 -4.40 7.34
N ALA A 196 -10.91 -3.73 8.41
CA ALA A 196 -10.68 -2.30 8.61
C ALA A 196 -10.02 -2.06 9.97
N GLY A 197 -8.87 -1.39 9.96
CA GLY A 197 -8.30 -0.80 11.17
C GLY A 197 -8.76 0.65 11.27
N VAL A 198 -9.41 1.01 12.37
CA VAL A 198 -9.86 2.39 12.62
C VAL A 198 -8.99 2.98 13.73
N PHE A 199 -8.40 4.13 13.47
CA PHE A 199 -7.52 4.84 14.37
C PHE A 199 -8.11 6.21 14.71
N PRO A 200 -8.30 6.56 15.99
CA PRO A 200 -8.59 7.94 16.37
C PRO A 200 -7.46 8.83 15.91
N TYR A 201 -7.80 10.01 15.35
CA TYR A 201 -6.77 10.97 14.97
C TYR A 201 -5.97 11.40 16.20
N SER A 202 -4.67 11.34 16.09
CA SER A 202 -3.72 11.89 17.07
C SER A 202 -2.81 12.90 16.37
N PRO A 203 -2.70 14.13 16.89
CA PRO A 203 -1.81 15.14 16.30
C PRO A 203 -0.35 14.69 16.36
N GLU A 204 0.30 14.65 15.21
CA GLU A 204 1.73 14.37 15.09
C GLU A 204 2.47 15.69 14.86
N GLU A 205 3.43 16.02 15.73
CA GLU A 205 4.19 17.25 15.63
C GLU A 205 4.88 17.39 14.26
N GLY A 206 4.86 18.57 13.72
CA GLY A 206 5.47 18.86 12.42
C GLY A 206 4.60 18.49 11.20
N THR A 207 3.41 17.90 11.39
CA THR A 207 2.46 17.64 10.31
C THR A 207 1.57 18.85 10.04
N ARG A 208 0.93 18.87 8.86
CA ARG A 208 -0.05 19.91 8.51
C ARG A 208 -1.31 19.77 9.35
N ALA A 209 -1.77 18.56 9.57
CA ALA A 209 -3.00 18.29 10.32
C ALA A 209 -2.90 18.69 11.80
N ALA A 210 -1.70 18.65 12.40
CA ALA A 210 -1.49 19.14 13.77
C ALA A 210 -1.70 20.65 13.95
N LYS A 211 -1.82 21.40 12.86
CA LYS A 211 -2.03 22.86 12.85
C LYS A 211 -3.45 23.28 12.41
N MET A 212 -4.35 22.32 12.22
CA MET A 212 -5.73 22.53 11.78
C MET A 212 -6.68 22.88 12.93
#